data_7b6153255ecb6ae8fae552e1e93d2ead
#
_entry.id   7b6153255ecb6ae8fae552e1e93d2ead
#
_cell.length_a   1.000
_cell.length_b   1.000
_cell.length_c   1.000
_cell.angle_alpha   90.00
_cell.angle_beta   90.00
_cell.angle_gamma   90.00
#
_symmetry.space_group_name_H-M   'P 1'
#
loop_
_entity.id
_entity.type
_entity.pdbx_description
1 polymer ?
#
loop_
_entity_poly.entity_id
_entity_poly.type
_entity_poly.pdbx_seq_one_letter_code
_entity_poly.pdbx_strand_id
1 'polypeptide(L)'
;MSLGSSPLACVVCGGQRVQALDAAAGRRAYCLDCFHGWRIERRPYAYNQTAMCALGTSPSRLARQVDFFAPFAPAQALVLEIGCATGELAAATRAALSPARYDANELSPAGAVARAKVDRLFDRTLSELLADGVLAEPYDLILMSHVHEHIEDPGAELATMAKVLKLGGGLFLEVPNGAGNRRLPIDDNSSHLHFFSTVSLARMLASQGLEAIATATDVKLDARYADSLQVLARAFKLPSWDRRLLSSHPLLANDTEIVVWGAGSLVEEILANFFDPAKIAYFVDRDPRKQGGLCLGRPVRSPAALEGETRTILVNSIDYGPVIAADIAQMFPTAAHRVVQMSDLVS
;
A
#
# COMPACT_ATOMS: atom_id res chain seq x y z
N MET A 1 -10.43 -17.91 42.70
CA MET A 1 -11.02 -18.13 41.34
C MET A 1 -10.36 -17.16 40.40
N SER A 2 -9.41 -17.61 39.60
CA SER A 2 -8.73 -16.78 38.63
C SER A 2 -9.71 -16.54 37.46
N LEU A 3 -10.12 -15.30 37.30
CA LEU A 3 -10.81 -14.85 36.08
C LEU A 3 -9.84 -15.08 34.92
N GLY A 4 -10.16 -16.08 34.10
CA GLY A 4 -9.41 -16.35 32.87
C GLY A 4 -9.42 -15.10 31.98
N SER A 5 -8.35 -14.34 31.99
CA SER A 5 -8.12 -13.30 31.00
C SER A 5 -8.00 -13.99 29.64
N SER A 6 -8.88 -13.69 28.70
CA SER A 6 -8.68 -14.03 27.31
C SER A 6 -7.26 -13.67 26.90
N PRO A 7 -6.54 -14.52 26.16
CA PRO A 7 -5.18 -14.22 25.77
C PRO A 7 -5.16 -12.89 24.99
N LEU A 8 -4.27 -11.98 25.40
CA LEU A 8 -4.06 -10.71 24.70
C LEU A 8 -3.60 -11.03 23.27
N ALA A 9 -4.35 -10.56 22.29
CA ALA A 9 -3.96 -10.64 20.88
C ALA A 9 -3.43 -9.29 20.40
N CYS A 10 -2.43 -9.31 19.54
CA CYS A 10 -1.86 -8.09 18.97
C CYS A 10 -2.87 -7.41 18.03
N VAL A 11 -3.14 -6.13 18.28
CA VAL A 11 -4.07 -5.31 17.46
C VAL A 11 -3.59 -5.09 16.02
N VAL A 12 -2.31 -5.36 15.72
CA VAL A 12 -1.72 -5.19 14.38
C VAL A 12 -1.73 -6.49 13.58
N CYS A 13 -1.28 -7.60 14.17
CA CYS A 13 -1.07 -8.85 13.43
C CYS A 13 -1.90 -10.03 13.93
N GLY A 14 -2.72 -9.85 14.96
CA GLY A 14 -3.50 -10.92 15.59
C GLY A 14 -2.65 -11.95 16.37
N GLY A 15 -1.32 -11.78 16.42
CA GLY A 15 -0.39 -12.70 17.09
C GLY A 15 -0.69 -12.81 18.58
N GLN A 16 -0.56 -14.02 19.12
CA GLN A 16 -0.82 -14.32 20.53
C GLN A 16 0.47 -14.38 21.38
N ARG A 17 1.65 -14.29 20.79
CA ARG A 17 2.91 -14.20 21.52
C ARG A 17 3.11 -12.79 22.03
N VAL A 18 2.44 -12.50 23.15
CA VAL A 18 2.39 -11.18 23.75
C VAL A 18 3.03 -11.20 25.13
N GLN A 19 3.92 -10.27 25.39
CA GLN A 19 4.54 -10.03 26.68
C GLN A 19 3.96 -8.75 27.32
N ALA A 20 3.41 -8.86 28.51
CA ALA A 20 2.98 -7.69 29.27
C ALA A 20 4.14 -7.20 30.18
N LEU A 21 4.32 -5.88 30.24
CA LEU A 21 5.33 -5.22 31.04
C LEU A 21 4.69 -4.09 31.85
N ASP A 22 5.09 -3.99 33.09
CA ASP A 22 4.73 -2.84 33.94
C ASP A 22 5.64 -1.65 33.59
N ALA A 23 5.04 -0.49 33.39
CA ALA A 23 5.73 0.76 33.13
C ALA A 23 5.19 1.87 34.03
N ALA A 24 5.95 2.92 34.25
CA ALA A 24 5.57 4.01 35.18
C ALA A 24 4.23 4.67 34.81
N ALA A 25 3.91 4.77 33.52
CA ALA A 25 2.65 5.30 33.00
C ALA A 25 1.58 4.23 32.77
N GLY A 26 1.68 3.03 33.40
CA GLY A 26 0.70 1.94 33.27
C GLY A 26 1.20 0.77 32.44
N ARG A 27 0.47 -0.35 32.49
CA ARG A 27 0.85 -1.61 31.86
C ARG A 27 0.85 -1.51 30.34
N ARG A 28 1.86 -2.12 29.72
CA ARG A 28 2.02 -2.22 28.28
C ARG A 28 2.08 -3.68 27.85
N ALA A 29 1.63 -3.95 26.64
CA ALA A 29 1.80 -5.22 25.96
C ALA A 29 2.74 -5.06 24.76
N TYR A 30 3.50 -6.11 24.49
CA TYR A 30 4.40 -6.19 23.33
C TYR A 30 4.17 -7.49 22.58
N CYS A 31 3.93 -7.37 21.29
CA CYS A 31 3.86 -8.51 20.39
C CYS A 31 5.27 -8.97 20.00
N LEU A 32 5.57 -10.25 20.18
CA LEU A 32 6.85 -10.84 19.79
C LEU A 32 6.88 -11.24 18.30
N ASP A 33 5.73 -11.14 17.59
CA ASP A 33 5.61 -11.49 16.17
C ASP A 33 5.83 -10.28 15.25
N CYS A 34 5.44 -9.08 15.68
CA CYS A 34 5.58 -7.86 14.86
C CYS A 34 6.23 -6.69 15.61
N PHE A 35 6.62 -6.88 16.86
CA PHE A 35 7.26 -5.86 17.71
C PHE A 35 6.40 -4.60 17.92
N HIS A 36 5.08 -4.75 17.81
CA HIS A 36 4.15 -3.70 18.20
C HIS A 36 3.98 -3.67 19.69
N GLY A 37 4.05 -2.47 20.28
CA GLY A 37 3.68 -2.24 21.66
C GLY A 37 2.37 -1.47 21.77
N TRP A 38 1.59 -1.73 22.79
CA TRP A 38 0.40 -0.93 23.09
C TRP A 38 0.13 -0.84 24.58
N ARG A 39 -0.61 0.19 24.96
CA ARG A 39 -1.03 0.41 26.35
C ARG A 39 -2.26 -0.45 26.65
N ILE A 40 -2.18 -1.29 27.68
CA ILE A 40 -3.31 -2.15 28.10
C ILE A 40 -4.38 -1.30 28.81
N GLU A 41 -3.94 -0.42 29.71
CA GLU A 41 -4.81 0.48 30.45
C GLU A 41 -4.82 1.84 29.75
N ARG A 42 -5.98 2.21 29.21
CA ARG A 42 -6.15 3.47 28.53
C ARG A 42 -6.75 4.50 29.47
N ARG A 43 -6.19 5.69 29.49
CA ARG A 43 -6.76 6.84 30.18
C ARG A 43 -7.35 7.78 29.12
N PRO A 44 -8.58 8.28 29.33
CA PRO A 44 -9.14 9.28 28.43
C PRO A 44 -8.21 10.49 28.34
N TYR A 45 -7.95 10.94 27.11
CA TYR A 45 -7.18 12.15 26.84
C TYR A 45 -8.04 13.14 26.08
N ALA A 46 -8.27 14.32 26.64
CA ALA A 46 -9.15 15.32 26.07
C ALA A 46 -8.39 16.23 25.07
N TYR A 47 -8.17 15.76 23.85
CA TYR A 47 -7.47 16.52 22.81
C TYR A 47 -8.11 17.89 22.53
N ASN A 48 -9.41 17.98 22.57
CA ASN A 48 -10.16 19.22 22.34
C ASN A 48 -9.99 20.28 23.45
N GLN A 49 -9.45 19.89 24.59
CA GLN A 49 -9.21 20.78 25.74
C GLN A 49 -7.73 21.06 26.00
N THR A 50 -6.85 20.34 25.32
CA THR A 50 -5.41 20.44 25.55
C THR A 50 -4.77 21.27 24.44
N ALA A 51 -4.09 22.35 24.82
CA ALA A 51 -3.23 23.08 23.89
C ALA A 51 -2.06 22.19 23.50
N MET A 52 -2.18 21.45 22.40
CA MET A 52 -1.07 20.72 21.83
C MET A 52 -0.09 21.74 21.28
N CYS A 53 1.03 21.88 21.98
CA CYS A 53 2.16 22.62 21.44
C CYS A 53 2.68 21.84 20.24
N ALA A 54 2.96 22.52 19.13
CA ALA A 54 3.72 21.98 18.03
C ALA A 54 5.11 21.60 18.53
N LEU A 55 5.25 20.36 18.99
CA LEU A 55 6.50 19.85 19.51
C LEU A 55 7.48 19.71 18.37
N GLY A 56 8.64 20.35 18.47
CA GLY A 56 9.72 20.19 17.52
C GLY A 56 9.46 20.86 16.17
N THR A 57 9.07 22.13 16.17
CA THR A 57 8.96 22.98 14.98
C THR A 57 10.29 23.55 14.50
N SER A 58 11.42 22.91 14.83
CA SER A 58 12.71 23.38 14.32
C SER A 58 12.70 23.36 12.79
N PRO A 59 13.20 24.40 12.12
CA PRO A 59 13.26 24.44 10.66
C PRO A 59 13.96 23.21 10.04
N SER A 60 14.99 22.69 10.72
CA SER A 60 15.71 21.49 10.28
C SER A 60 14.87 20.21 10.34
N ARG A 61 13.93 20.09 11.29
CA ARG A 61 12.97 18.97 11.32
C ARG A 61 12.01 19.06 10.17
N LEU A 62 11.37 20.21 10.01
CA LEU A 62 10.40 20.43 8.94
C LEU A 62 11.02 20.20 7.57
N ALA A 63 12.24 20.68 7.34
CA ALA A 63 12.99 20.44 6.10
C ALA A 63 13.16 18.93 5.86
N ARG A 64 13.61 18.15 6.86
CA ARG A 64 13.79 16.71 6.71
C ARG A 64 12.48 15.97 6.44
N GLN A 65 11.38 16.37 7.06
CA GLN A 65 10.06 15.80 6.76
C GLN A 65 9.68 16.05 5.30
N VAL A 66 9.79 17.31 4.87
CA VAL A 66 9.50 17.69 3.48
C VAL A 66 10.41 16.96 2.50
N ASP A 67 11.73 16.94 2.73
CA ASP A 67 12.70 16.25 1.88
C ASP A 67 12.39 14.74 1.75
N PHE A 68 11.82 14.14 2.79
CA PHE A 68 11.47 12.71 2.78
C PHE A 68 10.28 12.40 1.87
N PHE A 69 9.22 13.20 1.87
CA PHE A 69 8.03 12.91 1.09
C PHE A 69 7.91 13.69 -0.23
N ALA A 70 8.60 14.83 -0.36
CA ALA A 70 8.51 15.68 -1.55
C ALA A 70 8.82 14.97 -2.88
N PRO A 71 9.80 14.04 -2.97
CA PRO A 71 10.07 13.33 -4.22
C PRO A 71 8.90 12.48 -4.74
N PHE A 72 7.89 12.22 -3.91
CA PHE A 72 6.74 11.38 -4.23
C PHE A 72 5.46 12.17 -4.41
N ALA A 73 5.50 13.48 -4.19
CA ALA A 73 4.35 14.36 -4.40
C ALA A 73 4.27 14.79 -5.87
N PRO A 74 3.13 14.68 -6.53
CA PRO A 74 2.96 15.23 -7.87
C PRO A 74 2.96 16.77 -7.83
N ALA A 75 3.25 17.39 -8.98
CA ALA A 75 3.07 18.83 -9.12
C ALA A 75 1.60 19.20 -8.87
N GLN A 76 1.36 20.34 -8.20
CA GLN A 76 0.01 20.81 -7.87
C GLN A 76 -0.82 19.77 -7.08
N ALA A 77 -0.18 19.05 -6.14
CA ALA A 77 -0.81 18.03 -5.32
C ALA A 77 -2.00 18.57 -4.51
N LEU A 78 -3.01 17.74 -4.30
CA LEU A 78 -4.02 17.92 -3.26
C LEU A 78 -3.48 17.26 -1.99
N VAL A 79 -3.25 18.04 -0.95
CA VAL A 79 -2.62 17.58 0.30
C VAL A 79 -3.64 17.64 1.45
N LEU A 80 -3.63 16.60 2.30
CA LEU A 80 -4.34 16.56 3.57
C LEU A 80 -3.36 16.31 4.70
N GLU A 81 -3.32 17.19 5.70
CA GLU A 81 -2.56 16.98 6.93
C GLU A 81 -3.51 16.61 8.08
N ILE A 82 -3.19 15.51 8.78
CA ILE A 82 -3.97 15.04 9.92
C ILE A 82 -3.23 15.42 11.21
N GLY A 83 -3.91 16.20 12.08
CA GLY A 83 -3.34 16.72 13.31
C GLY A 83 -2.29 17.80 13.06
N CYS A 84 -2.66 18.85 12.33
CA CYS A 84 -1.70 19.87 11.89
C CYS A 84 -1.18 20.80 12.99
N ALA A 85 -1.70 20.69 14.21
CA ALA A 85 -1.38 21.59 15.34
C ALA A 85 -1.43 23.07 14.93
N THR A 86 -0.32 23.80 14.99
CA THR A 86 -0.24 25.21 14.59
C THR A 86 0.06 25.42 13.09
N GLY A 87 0.13 24.33 12.27
CA GLY A 87 0.30 24.37 10.83
C GLY A 87 1.72 24.67 10.35
N GLU A 88 2.75 24.31 11.13
CA GLU A 88 4.15 24.56 10.73
C GLU A 88 4.57 23.64 9.58
N LEU A 89 4.14 22.39 9.58
CA LEU A 89 4.43 21.48 8.47
C LEU A 89 3.67 21.91 7.21
N ALA A 90 2.43 22.43 7.34
CA ALA A 90 1.69 23.01 6.24
C ALA A 90 2.46 24.17 5.59
N ALA A 91 2.98 25.10 6.38
CA ALA A 91 3.75 26.22 5.88
C ALA A 91 5.02 25.77 5.15
N ALA A 92 5.76 24.81 5.72
CA ALA A 92 6.98 24.26 5.11
C ALA A 92 6.66 23.51 3.79
N THR A 93 5.61 22.69 3.78
CA THR A 93 5.16 21.94 2.60
C THR A 93 4.71 22.88 1.47
N ARG A 94 3.96 23.93 1.80
CA ARG A 94 3.54 24.95 0.80
C ARG A 94 4.73 25.65 0.18
N ALA A 95 5.74 25.99 0.98
CA ALA A 95 6.94 26.66 0.49
C ALA A 95 7.73 25.76 -0.48
N ALA A 96 7.76 24.46 -0.24
CA ALA A 96 8.55 23.51 -1.03
C ALA A 96 7.81 22.96 -2.26
N LEU A 97 6.51 22.65 -2.15
CA LEU A 97 5.75 21.92 -3.18
C LEU A 97 4.74 22.77 -3.96
N SER A 98 4.36 23.95 -3.44
CA SER A 98 3.29 24.77 -4.04
C SER A 98 2.03 23.95 -4.40
N PRO A 99 1.40 23.23 -3.45
CA PRO A 99 0.25 22.37 -3.74
C PRO A 99 -0.93 23.17 -4.28
N ALA A 100 -1.79 22.55 -5.10
CA ALA A 100 -3.01 23.16 -5.60
C ALA A 100 -3.99 23.47 -4.46
N ARG A 101 -4.03 22.60 -3.45
CA ARG A 101 -4.82 22.79 -2.24
C ARG A 101 -4.17 22.05 -1.07
N TYR A 102 -4.18 22.67 0.09
CA TYR A 102 -3.71 22.10 1.34
C TYR A 102 -4.81 22.16 2.38
N ASP A 103 -5.40 21.02 2.66
CA ASP A 103 -6.42 20.86 3.69
C ASP A 103 -5.79 20.27 4.94
N ALA A 104 -6.37 20.55 6.10
CA ALA A 104 -5.91 19.97 7.35
C ALA A 104 -7.06 19.71 8.31
N ASN A 105 -6.87 18.78 9.25
CA ASN A 105 -7.70 18.69 10.43
C ASN A 105 -6.88 18.92 11.71
N GLU A 106 -7.52 19.50 12.74
CA GLU A 106 -6.95 19.66 14.06
C GLU A 106 -8.08 19.76 15.09
N LEU A 107 -8.06 18.85 16.08
CA LEU A 107 -9.10 18.75 17.09
C LEU A 107 -8.85 19.67 18.29
N SER A 108 -7.61 20.15 18.45
CA SER A 108 -7.22 21.01 19.57
C SER A 108 -7.38 22.51 19.23
N PRO A 109 -7.38 23.39 20.25
CA PRO A 109 -7.40 24.83 20.03
C PRO A 109 -6.23 25.38 19.19
N ALA A 110 -5.15 24.62 19.03
CA ALA A 110 -3.99 25.00 18.18
C ALA A 110 -4.40 25.24 16.72
N GLY A 111 -5.45 24.58 16.23
CA GLY A 111 -5.99 24.76 14.88
C GLY A 111 -6.34 26.21 14.55
N ALA A 112 -6.67 27.04 15.53
CA ALA A 112 -6.94 28.46 15.31
C ALA A 112 -5.74 29.19 14.68
N VAL A 113 -4.50 28.78 15.03
CA VAL A 113 -3.26 29.34 14.44
C VAL A 113 -3.02 28.76 13.05
N ALA A 114 -3.33 27.49 12.83
CA ALA A 114 -3.14 26.82 11.53
C ALA A 114 -4.03 27.38 10.42
N ARG A 115 -5.19 27.95 10.77
CA ARG A 115 -6.20 28.45 9.82
C ARG A 115 -5.64 29.40 8.76
N ALA A 116 -4.65 30.21 9.09
CA ALA A 116 -4.00 31.13 8.15
C ALA A 116 -2.99 30.44 7.19
N LYS A 117 -2.68 29.16 7.43
CA LYS A 117 -1.63 28.42 6.71
C LYS A 117 -2.20 27.34 5.78
N VAL A 118 -3.52 27.06 5.86
CA VAL A 118 -4.19 26.00 5.12
C VAL A 118 -5.39 26.54 4.36
N ASP A 119 -5.85 25.86 3.31
CA ASP A 119 -7.02 26.28 2.53
C ASP A 119 -8.33 25.93 3.24
N ARG A 120 -8.41 24.72 3.80
CA ARG A 120 -9.53 24.29 4.62
C ARG A 120 -9.01 23.68 5.91
N LEU A 121 -9.59 24.10 7.03
CA LEU A 121 -9.29 23.52 8.34
C LEU A 121 -10.56 22.89 8.91
N PHE A 122 -10.46 21.63 9.29
CA PHE A 122 -11.53 20.85 9.89
C PHE A 122 -11.24 20.61 11.39
N ASP A 123 -12.26 20.72 12.22
CA ASP A 123 -12.22 20.47 13.67
C ASP A 123 -12.91 19.15 14.07
N ARG A 124 -12.98 18.20 13.12
CA ARG A 124 -13.61 16.90 13.24
C ARG A 124 -12.64 15.78 12.84
N THR A 125 -12.93 14.58 13.28
CA THR A 125 -12.17 13.40 12.88
C THR A 125 -12.31 13.09 11.38
N LEU A 126 -11.33 12.38 10.83
CA LEU A 126 -11.35 11.99 9.41
C LEU A 126 -12.57 11.11 9.07
N SER A 127 -12.93 10.21 10.00
CA SER A 127 -14.11 9.32 9.83
C SER A 127 -15.42 10.09 9.78
N GLU A 128 -15.60 11.12 10.60
CA GLU A 128 -16.79 12.00 10.55
C GLU A 128 -16.85 12.80 9.25
N LEU A 129 -15.72 13.36 8.82
CA LEU A 129 -15.63 14.12 7.58
C LEU A 129 -15.94 13.25 6.35
N LEU A 130 -15.50 11.99 6.36
CA LEU A 130 -15.79 11.04 5.29
C LEU A 130 -17.27 10.64 5.30
N ALA A 131 -17.84 10.36 6.47
CA ALA A 131 -19.24 9.95 6.61
C ALA A 131 -20.21 11.03 6.10
N ASP A 132 -19.86 12.30 6.33
CA ASP A 132 -20.66 13.45 5.88
C ASP A 132 -20.36 13.88 4.44
N GLY A 133 -19.49 13.15 3.71
CA GLY A 133 -19.17 13.46 2.32
C GLY A 133 -18.34 14.74 2.11
N VAL A 134 -17.73 15.28 3.18
CA VAL A 134 -16.90 16.49 3.10
C VAL A 134 -15.58 16.21 2.35
N LEU A 135 -15.07 14.97 2.43
CA LEU A 135 -13.86 14.51 1.76
C LEU A 135 -14.20 13.73 0.47
N ALA A 136 -15.04 14.29 -0.39
CA ALA A 136 -15.49 13.64 -1.61
C ALA A 136 -14.38 13.51 -2.68
N GLU A 137 -13.40 14.41 -2.65
CA GLU A 137 -12.27 14.40 -3.59
C GLU A 137 -11.04 13.76 -2.96
N PRO A 138 -10.46 12.72 -3.58
CA PRO A 138 -9.31 12.03 -3.01
C PRO A 138 -8.02 12.86 -3.13
N TYR A 139 -7.11 12.67 -2.18
CA TYR A 139 -5.86 13.40 -2.05
C TYR A 139 -4.69 12.68 -2.73
N ASP A 140 -3.73 13.47 -3.24
CA ASP A 140 -2.48 12.97 -3.79
C ASP A 140 -1.47 12.63 -2.69
N LEU A 141 -1.53 13.36 -1.57
CA LEU A 141 -0.62 13.21 -0.44
C LEU A 141 -1.39 13.41 0.88
N ILE A 142 -1.25 12.46 1.79
CA ILE A 142 -1.72 12.60 3.18
C ILE A 142 -0.50 12.63 4.09
N LEU A 143 -0.47 13.58 5.03
CA LEU A 143 0.59 13.78 6.01
C LEU A 143 0.05 13.56 7.42
N MET A 144 0.77 12.81 8.25
CA MET A 144 0.45 12.62 9.66
C MET A 144 1.76 12.51 10.46
N SER A 145 2.00 13.44 11.37
CA SER A 145 3.23 13.49 12.16
C SER A 145 2.92 13.56 13.64
N HIS A 146 3.35 12.55 14.41
CA HIS A 146 3.12 12.42 15.86
C HIS A 146 1.64 12.50 16.25
N VAL A 147 0.79 11.78 15.52
CA VAL A 147 -0.65 11.65 15.78
C VAL A 147 -1.08 10.19 15.88
N HIS A 148 -0.52 9.33 15.03
CA HIS A 148 -0.98 7.94 14.88
C HIS A 148 -0.81 7.10 16.16
N GLU A 149 0.19 7.40 16.97
CA GLU A 149 0.44 6.77 18.25
C GLU A 149 -0.61 7.08 19.32
N HIS A 150 -1.41 8.11 19.09
CA HIS A 150 -2.47 8.56 20.02
C HIS A 150 -3.85 8.00 19.65
N ILE A 151 -4.03 7.43 18.47
CA ILE A 151 -5.32 7.00 17.94
C ILE A 151 -5.73 5.67 18.57
N GLU A 152 -6.97 5.57 19.09
CA GLU A 152 -7.46 4.37 19.75
C GLU A 152 -7.50 3.15 18.86
N ASP A 153 -7.96 3.31 17.62
CA ASP A 153 -7.96 2.28 16.56
C ASP A 153 -7.17 2.78 15.36
N PRO A 154 -5.84 2.60 15.39
CA PRO A 154 -4.97 3.07 14.31
C PRO A 154 -5.19 2.32 13.00
N GLY A 155 -5.72 1.09 13.05
CA GLY A 155 -6.08 0.32 11.84
C GLY A 155 -7.29 0.92 11.13
N ALA A 156 -8.35 1.28 11.87
CA ALA A 156 -9.53 1.94 11.31
C ALA A 156 -9.20 3.33 10.74
N GLU A 157 -8.29 4.07 11.38
CA GLU A 157 -7.85 5.37 10.86
C GLU A 157 -7.08 5.21 9.56
N LEU A 158 -6.15 4.25 9.46
CA LEU A 158 -5.46 3.92 8.20
C LEU A 158 -6.45 3.50 7.10
N ALA A 159 -7.46 2.68 7.44
CA ALA A 159 -8.51 2.31 6.49
C ALA A 159 -9.29 3.53 5.97
N THR A 160 -9.51 4.52 6.82
CA THR A 160 -10.17 5.77 6.44
C THR A 160 -9.27 6.62 5.53
N MET A 161 -7.98 6.75 5.87
CA MET A 161 -7.00 7.42 5.02
C MET A 161 -6.87 6.75 3.63
N ALA A 162 -6.84 5.42 3.59
CA ALA A 162 -6.77 4.69 2.32
C ALA A 162 -7.97 4.96 1.39
N LYS A 163 -9.16 5.24 1.95
CA LYS A 163 -10.36 5.57 1.16
C LYS A 163 -10.32 6.97 0.54
N VAL A 164 -9.62 7.90 1.18
CA VAL A 164 -9.49 9.29 0.70
C VAL A 164 -8.17 9.57 0.00
N LEU A 165 -7.31 8.57 -0.13
CA LEU A 165 -6.05 8.64 -0.87
C LEU A 165 -6.26 8.16 -2.31
N LYS A 166 -5.73 8.90 -3.30
CA LYS A 166 -5.73 8.46 -4.70
C LYS A 166 -4.93 7.17 -4.87
N LEU A 167 -5.31 6.35 -5.83
CA LEU A 167 -4.47 5.22 -6.25
C LEU A 167 -3.10 5.76 -6.71
N GLY A 168 -2.03 5.19 -6.17
CA GLY A 168 -0.68 5.71 -6.35
C GLY A 168 -0.33 6.95 -5.51
N GLY A 169 -1.27 7.49 -4.76
CA GLY A 169 -1.04 8.59 -3.83
C GLY A 169 -0.16 8.20 -2.64
N GLY A 170 0.50 9.18 -2.05
CA GLY A 170 1.44 9.02 -0.93
C GLY A 170 0.80 9.25 0.43
N LEU A 171 1.15 8.41 1.41
CA LEU A 171 0.86 8.61 2.83
C LEU A 171 2.18 8.71 3.59
N PHE A 172 2.47 9.88 4.16
CA PHE A 172 3.60 10.08 5.07
C PHE A 172 3.13 9.92 6.52
N LEU A 173 3.79 9.04 7.25
CA LEU A 173 3.62 8.84 8.69
C LEU A 173 4.93 9.07 9.41
N GLU A 174 4.89 9.85 10.48
CA GLU A 174 5.98 9.96 11.44
C GLU A 174 5.45 9.70 12.85
N VAL A 175 6.09 8.74 13.55
CA VAL A 175 5.73 8.33 14.91
C VAL A 175 6.99 8.13 15.75
N PRO A 176 6.94 8.17 17.09
CA PRO A 176 8.04 7.72 17.92
C PRO A 176 8.42 6.28 17.57
N ASN A 177 9.72 6.00 17.41
CA ASN A 177 10.20 4.65 17.16
C ASN A 177 10.09 3.80 18.45
N GLY A 178 9.14 2.88 18.45
CA GLY A 178 8.89 1.97 19.55
C GLY A 178 9.78 0.73 19.58
N ALA A 179 10.68 0.57 18.60
CA ALA A 179 11.57 -0.58 18.49
C ALA A 179 12.78 -0.45 19.43
N GLY A 180 13.08 -1.52 20.16
CA GLY A 180 14.33 -1.66 20.90
C GLY A 180 14.40 -0.99 22.27
N ASN A 181 15.60 -1.02 22.87
CA ASN A 181 15.90 -0.57 24.23
C ASN A 181 16.20 0.95 24.34
N ARG A 182 15.97 1.71 23.29
CA ARG A 182 16.31 3.15 23.24
C ARG A 182 15.19 4.04 23.79
N ARG A 183 14.50 3.57 24.83
CA ARG A 183 13.40 4.35 25.42
C ARG A 183 13.95 5.46 26.28
N LEU A 184 13.69 6.67 25.86
CA LEU A 184 13.83 7.81 26.76
C LEU A 184 12.64 7.83 27.72
N PRO A 185 12.81 8.41 28.93
CA PRO A 185 11.71 8.57 29.89
C PRO A 185 10.48 9.26 29.30
N ILE A 186 10.66 10.07 28.27
CA ILE A 186 9.57 10.78 27.57
C ILE A 186 8.66 9.85 26.77
N ASP A 187 9.13 8.65 26.38
CA ASP A 187 8.28 7.64 25.76
C ASP A 187 7.21 7.08 26.71
N ASP A 188 7.25 7.50 27.97
CA ASP A 188 6.23 7.22 28.97
C ASP A 188 5.07 8.23 28.99
N ASN A 189 4.97 9.06 27.94
CA ASN A 189 3.81 9.92 27.73
C ASN A 189 2.52 9.09 27.78
N SER A 190 1.64 9.45 28.72
CA SER A 190 0.39 8.71 28.96
C SER A 190 -0.60 8.79 27.79
N SER A 191 -0.44 9.77 26.90
CA SER A 191 -1.26 9.90 25.70
C SER A 191 -0.81 8.98 24.55
N HIS A 192 0.40 8.39 24.58
CA HIS A 192 0.83 7.41 23.60
C HIS A 192 0.18 6.07 23.89
N LEU A 193 -0.76 5.68 23.05
CA LEU A 193 -1.48 4.40 23.15
C LEU A 193 -0.74 3.28 22.43
N HIS A 194 0.02 3.61 21.39
CA HIS A 194 0.72 2.68 20.52
C HIS A 194 2.21 3.00 20.41
N PHE A 195 3.01 1.94 20.29
CA PHE A 195 4.47 2.01 20.15
C PHE A 195 4.86 1.21 18.92
N PHE A 196 5.01 1.90 17.80
CA PHE A 196 5.24 1.28 16.50
C PHE A 196 6.71 0.94 16.30
N SER A 197 6.96 -0.23 15.72
CA SER A 197 8.21 -0.58 15.06
C SER A 197 8.03 -0.49 13.54
N THR A 198 9.13 -0.49 12.79
CA THR A 198 9.08 -0.56 11.32
C THR A 198 8.24 -1.75 10.85
N VAL A 199 8.42 -2.91 11.48
CA VAL A 199 7.68 -4.14 11.12
C VAL A 199 6.19 -4.01 11.39
N SER A 200 5.81 -3.49 12.56
CA SER A 200 4.39 -3.36 12.91
C SER A 200 3.68 -2.33 12.05
N LEU A 201 4.32 -1.19 11.78
CA LEU A 201 3.73 -0.15 10.95
C LEU A 201 3.58 -0.63 9.50
N ALA A 202 4.60 -1.29 8.93
CA ALA A 202 4.52 -1.85 7.58
C ALA A 202 3.41 -2.92 7.45
N ARG A 203 3.24 -3.80 8.45
CA ARG A 203 2.15 -4.79 8.47
C ARG A 203 0.77 -4.15 8.55
N MET A 204 0.63 -3.12 9.38
CA MET A 204 -0.63 -2.39 9.51
C MET A 204 -0.99 -1.67 8.21
N LEU A 205 -0.02 -1.00 7.56
CA LEU A 205 -0.19 -0.38 6.25
C LEU A 205 -0.61 -1.41 5.20
N ALA A 206 0.10 -2.53 5.11
CA ALA A 206 -0.19 -3.59 4.14
C ALA A 206 -1.61 -4.17 4.30
N SER A 207 -2.11 -4.29 5.55
CA SER A 207 -3.48 -4.76 5.80
C SER A 207 -4.56 -3.81 5.24
N GLN A 208 -4.20 -2.56 4.95
CA GLN A 208 -5.09 -1.53 4.37
C GLN A 208 -4.80 -1.26 2.88
N GLY A 209 -4.00 -2.10 2.21
CA GLY A 209 -3.65 -1.90 0.80
C GLY A 209 -2.67 -0.73 0.58
N LEU A 210 -1.84 -0.44 1.59
CA LEU A 210 -0.82 0.59 1.55
C LEU A 210 0.56 -0.08 1.61
N GLU A 211 1.40 0.13 0.60
CA GLU A 211 2.76 -0.39 0.53
C GLU A 211 3.73 0.62 1.13
N ALA A 212 4.51 0.23 2.13
CA ALA A 212 5.61 1.05 2.63
C ALA A 212 6.75 1.05 1.60
N ILE A 213 6.97 2.19 0.94
CA ILE A 213 7.94 2.34 -0.15
C ILE A 213 9.24 3.00 0.30
N ALA A 214 9.22 3.72 1.42
CA ALA A 214 10.41 4.30 2.04
C ALA A 214 10.25 4.32 3.56
N THR A 215 11.34 4.08 4.28
CA THR A 215 11.40 4.15 5.74
C THR A 215 12.69 4.82 6.19
N ALA A 216 12.62 5.61 7.26
CA ALA A 216 13.79 6.14 7.94
C ALA A 216 13.62 5.96 9.45
N THR A 217 14.70 5.53 10.10
CA THR A 217 14.84 5.41 11.55
C THR A 217 15.98 6.30 12.02
N ASP A 218 16.17 6.40 13.34
CA ASP A 218 17.20 7.28 13.96
C ASP A 218 17.04 8.76 13.57
N VAL A 219 15.81 9.17 13.22
CA VAL A 219 15.51 10.56 12.90
C VAL A 219 15.48 11.35 14.20
N LYS A 220 16.60 11.96 14.54
CA LYS A 220 16.73 12.84 15.72
C LYS A 220 15.95 14.12 15.47
N LEU A 221 14.88 14.30 16.21
CA LEU A 221 14.05 15.49 16.09
C LEU A 221 14.53 16.60 17.03
N ASP A 222 14.66 16.29 18.29
CA ASP A 222 15.23 17.12 19.33
C ASP A 222 15.62 16.23 20.53
N ALA A 223 16.03 16.85 21.64
CA ALA A 223 16.39 16.11 22.86
C ALA A 223 15.22 15.29 23.45
N ARG A 224 13.97 15.61 23.10
CA ARG A 224 12.76 14.93 23.59
C ARG A 224 12.38 13.72 22.75
N TYR A 225 12.61 13.80 21.44
CA TYR A 225 12.31 12.72 20.49
C TYR A 225 13.60 12.30 19.80
N ALA A 226 14.39 11.53 20.53
CA ALA A 226 15.71 11.12 20.06
C ALA A 226 15.67 10.16 18.88
N ASP A 227 14.53 9.51 18.65
CA ASP A 227 14.34 8.56 17.56
C ASP A 227 12.87 8.56 17.09
N SER A 228 12.64 9.02 15.88
CA SER A 228 11.37 8.88 15.18
C SER A 228 11.51 7.91 14.03
N LEU A 229 10.42 7.19 13.76
CA LEU A 229 10.22 6.35 12.60
C LEU A 229 9.41 7.16 11.58
N GLN A 230 9.98 7.38 10.39
CA GLN A 230 9.29 7.94 9.25
C GLN A 230 8.99 6.83 8.25
N VAL A 231 7.78 6.79 7.72
CA VAL A 231 7.35 5.88 6.67
C VAL A 231 6.61 6.67 5.61
N LEU A 232 6.98 6.44 4.37
CA LEU A 232 6.16 6.82 3.22
C LEU A 232 5.54 5.56 2.65
N ALA A 233 4.22 5.55 2.56
CA ALA A 233 3.46 4.47 1.95
C ALA A 233 2.74 4.97 0.71
N ARG A 234 2.41 4.05 -0.20
CA ARG A 234 1.64 4.31 -1.42
C ARG A 234 0.39 3.46 -1.44
N ALA A 235 -0.74 4.07 -1.79
CA ALA A 235 -1.93 3.30 -2.08
C ALA A 235 -1.72 2.51 -3.37
N PHE A 236 -1.88 1.19 -3.29
CA PHE A 236 -1.85 0.34 -4.46
C PHE A 236 -3.12 -0.51 -4.51
N LYS A 237 -3.58 -0.75 -5.71
CA LYS A 237 -4.59 -1.78 -5.93
C LYS A 237 -3.83 -3.07 -6.10
N LEU A 238 -4.09 -4.05 -5.22
CA LEU A 238 -3.68 -5.41 -5.54
C LEU A 238 -4.16 -5.70 -6.96
N PRO A 239 -3.30 -6.18 -7.86
CA PRO A 239 -3.77 -6.62 -9.15
C PRO A 239 -4.96 -7.53 -8.83
N SER A 240 -6.12 -7.19 -9.35
CA SER A 240 -7.23 -8.11 -9.29
C SER A 240 -6.71 -9.36 -9.97
N TRP A 241 -6.62 -10.48 -9.25
CA TRP A 241 -6.34 -11.78 -9.80
C TRP A 241 -7.58 -12.19 -10.64
N ASP A 242 -7.86 -11.36 -11.64
CA ASP A 242 -8.89 -11.67 -12.60
C ASP A 242 -8.28 -12.71 -13.54
N ARG A 243 -8.73 -13.95 -13.38
CA ARG A 243 -8.36 -15.05 -14.31
C ARG A 243 -8.63 -14.71 -15.78
N ARG A 244 -9.31 -13.60 -16.05
CA ARG A 244 -9.62 -13.12 -17.39
C ARG A 244 -8.73 -11.97 -17.85
N LEU A 245 -7.78 -11.50 -17.03
CA LEU A 245 -7.02 -10.29 -17.31
C LEU A 245 -6.40 -10.31 -18.71
N LEU A 246 -5.71 -11.38 -19.06
CA LEU A 246 -5.09 -11.51 -20.38
C LEU A 246 -6.11 -11.86 -21.47
N SER A 247 -7.14 -12.66 -21.16
CA SER A 247 -8.16 -13.03 -22.14
C SER A 247 -9.14 -11.89 -22.48
N SER A 248 -9.17 -10.84 -21.65
CA SER A 248 -9.92 -9.60 -21.92
C SER A 248 -9.04 -8.48 -22.50
N HIS A 249 -7.75 -8.74 -22.71
CA HIS A 249 -6.84 -7.77 -23.35
C HIS A 249 -7.36 -7.38 -24.73
N PRO A 250 -7.29 -6.08 -25.17
CA PRO A 250 -7.83 -5.63 -26.45
C PRO A 250 -7.41 -6.46 -27.67
N LEU A 251 -6.18 -7.01 -27.65
CA LEU A 251 -5.67 -7.89 -28.71
C LEU A 251 -6.39 -9.25 -28.80
N LEU A 252 -7.05 -9.70 -27.72
CA LEU A 252 -7.71 -11.01 -27.63
C LEU A 252 -9.20 -10.92 -27.26
N ALA A 253 -9.70 -9.71 -27.00
CA ALA A 253 -11.05 -9.51 -26.46
C ALA A 253 -12.16 -10.03 -27.40
N ASN A 254 -11.94 -9.93 -28.72
CA ASN A 254 -12.91 -10.37 -29.72
C ASN A 254 -12.78 -11.86 -30.10
N ASP A 255 -11.74 -12.54 -29.63
CA ASP A 255 -11.54 -13.96 -29.93
C ASP A 255 -12.41 -14.81 -28.99
N THR A 256 -13.26 -15.65 -29.55
CA THR A 256 -14.05 -16.64 -28.79
C THR A 256 -13.17 -17.80 -28.36
N GLU A 257 -12.25 -18.22 -29.22
CA GLU A 257 -11.24 -19.25 -28.96
C GLU A 257 -9.92 -18.86 -29.61
N ILE A 258 -8.82 -19.25 -28.99
CA ILE A 258 -7.43 -19.08 -29.49
C ILE A 258 -6.68 -20.40 -29.47
N VAL A 259 -5.61 -20.46 -30.20
CA VAL A 259 -4.59 -21.51 -30.10
C VAL A 259 -3.40 -20.97 -29.31
N VAL A 260 -2.82 -21.76 -28.42
CA VAL A 260 -1.65 -21.35 -27.64
C VAL A 260 -0.43 -22.14 -28.11
N TRP A 261 0.59 -21.45 -28.58
CA TRP A 261 1.88 -22.05 -28.86
C TRP A 261 2.78 -22.02 -27.64
N GLY A 262 3.16 -23.20 -27.16
CA GLY A 262 4.01 -23.43 -25.98
C GLY A 262 3.22 -23.96 -24.78
N ALA A 263 3.39 -25.25 -24.51
CA ALA A 263 2.86 -25.92 -23.31
C ALA A 263 4.01 -26.08 -22.28
N GLY A 264 4.66 -24.96 -21.92
CA GLY A 264 5.79 -24.89 -21.00
C GLY A 264 5.43 -24.29 -19.64
N SER A 265 6.47 -23.92 -18.84
CA SER A 265 6.32 -23.39 -17.47
C SER A 265 5.42 -22.14 -17.38
N LEU A 266 5.50 -21.25 -18.35
CA LEU A 266 4.64 -20.05 -18.38
C LEU A 266 3.13 -20.36 -18.41
N VAL A 267 2.74 -21.58 -18.75
CA VAL A 267 1.32 -22.00 -18.68
C VAL A 267 0.86 -22.00 -17.24
N GLU A 268 1.65 -22.58 -16.32
CA GLU A 268 1.30 -22.63 -14.90
C GLU A 268 1.49 -21.27 -14.21
N GLU A 269 2.51 -20.53 -14.60
CA GLU A 269 2.83 -19.24 -14.00
C GLU A 269 1.88 -18.12 -14.45
N ILE A 270 1.51 -18.08 -15.72
CA ILE A 270 0.73 -16.98 -16.30
C ILE A 270 -0.66 -17.43 -16.75
N LEU A 271 -0.76 -18.38 -17.70
CA LEU A 271 -2.05 -18.70 -18.29
C LEU A 271 -3.04 -19.32 -17.28
N ALA A 272 -2.59 -20.20 -16.39
CA ALA A 272 -3.45 -20.80 -15.39
C ALA A 272 -4.05 -19.79 -14.42
N ASN A 273 -3.35 -18.68 -14.19
CA ASN A 273 -3.73 -17.65 -13.23
C ASN A 273 -4.47 -16.46 -13.84
N PHE A 274 -4.15 -16.09 -15.08
CA PHE A 274 -4.60 -14.83 -15.68
C PHE A 274 -5.36 -15.00 -17.02
N PHE A 275 -5.53 -16.22 -17.50
CA PHE A 275 -6.23 -16.49 -18.77
C PHE A 275 -7.40 -17.43 -18.53
N ASP A 276 -8.53 -17.18 -19.21
CA ASP A 276 -9.67 -18.08 -19.18
C ASP A 276 -9.39 -19.35 -20.00
N PRO A 277 -9.19 -20.52 -19.37
CA PRO A 277 -8.90 -21.75 -20.11
C PRO A 277 -10.03 -22.16 -21.08
N ALA A 278 -11.26 -21.66 -20.87
CA ALA A 278 -12.39 -21.92 -21.77
C ALA A 278 -12.16 -21.33 -23.18
N LYS A 279 -11.40 -20.25 -23.27
CA LYS A 279 -11.00 -19.63 -24.55
C LYS A 279 -9.85 -20.36 -25.28
N ILE A 280 -9.23 -21.35 -24.69
CA ILE A 280 -8.14 -22.10 -25.33
C ILE A 280 -8.74 -23.30 -26.07
N ALA A 281 -8.62 -23.32 -27.39
CA ALA A 281 -9.05 -24.46 -28.19
C ALA A 281 -8.09 -25.67 -28.01
N TYR A 282 -6.79 -25.42 -28.16
CA TYR A 282 -5.72 -26.39 -27.95
C TYR A 282 -4.38 -25.70 -27.82
N PHE A 283 -3.39 -26.47 -27.32
CA PHE A 283 -1.98 -26.05 -27.31
C PHE A 283 -1.23 -26.65 -28.50
N VAL A 284 -0.19 -25.95 -28.93
CA VAL A 284 0.81 -26.45 -29.86
C VAL A 284 2.17 -26.44 -29.19
N ASP A 285 2.91 -27.54 -29.28
CA ASP A 285 4.28 -27.61 -28.78
C ASP A 285 5.16 -28.42 -29.74
N ARG A 286 6.42 -28.01 -29.92
CA ARG A 286 7.40 -28.73 -30.74
C ARG A 286 7.92 -30.01 -30.08
N ASP A 287 7.88 -30.05 -28.73
CA ASP A 287 8.36 -31.21 -27.99
C ASP A 287 7.41 -32.40 -28.18
N PRO A 288 7.85 -33.46 -28.87
CA PRO A 288 6.98 -34.61 -29.14
C PRO A 288 6.54 -35.34 -27.87
N ARG A 289 7.24 -35.14 -26.74
CA ARG A 289 6.89 -35.74 -25.44
C ARG A 289 5.64 -35.14 -24.83
N LYS A 290 5.29 -33.91 -25.21
CA LYS A 290 4.10 -33.20 -24.76
C LYS A 290 2.90 -33.45 -25.67
N GLN A 291 3.16 -33.76 -26.96
CA GLN A 291 2.13 -33.96 -27.96
C GLN A 291 1.26 -35.19 -27.63
N GLY A 292 -0.07 -35.06 -27.83
CA GLY A 292 -1.04 -36.08 -27.44
C GLY A 292 -1.47 -36.02 -25.99
N GLY A 293 -0.78 -35.24 -25.13
CA GLY A 293 -1.17 -34.96 -23.75
C GLY A 293 -2.19 -33.82 -23.59
N LEU A 294 -2.44 -33.45 -22.33
CA LEU A 294 -3.30 -32.32 -21.96
C LEU A 294 -2.50 -31.25 -21.23
N CYS A 295 -2.82 -29.98 -21.50
CA CYS A 295 -2.33 -28.82 -20.81
C CYS A 295 -3.53 -27.94 -20.45
N LEU A 296 -3.73 -27.60 -19.18
CA LEU A 296 -4.94 -26.94 -18.63
C LEU A 296 -6.26 -27.62 -19.11
N GLY A 297 -6.26 -28.95 -19.22
CA GLY A 297 -7.40 -29.72 -19.71
C GLY A 297 -7.66 -29.61 -21.22
N ARG A 298 -6.76 -28.99 -21.99
CA ARG A 298 -6.85 -28.85 -23.44
C ARG A 298 -5.79 -29.70 -24.12
N PRO A 299 -6.05 -30.27 -25.33
CA PRO A 299 -5.10 -31.13 -26.01
C PRO A 299 -3.85 -30.37 -26.45
N VAL A 300 -2.70 -31.02 -26.37
CA VAL A 300 -1.43 -30.55 -26.94
C VAL A 300 -1.19 -31.23 -28.28
N ARG A 301 -1.03 -30.44 -29.34
CA ARG A 301 -0.87 -30.92 -30.71
C ARG A 301 0.53 -30.58 -31.25
N SER A 302 0.91 -31.23 -32.31
CA SER A 302 2.11 -30.88 -33.10
C SER A 302 1.91 -29.56 -33.88
N PRO A 303 3.01 -28.87 -34.31
CA PRO A 303 2.91 -27.69 -35.15
C PRO A 303 2.09 -27.87 -36.42
N ALA A 304 2.04 -29.07 -36.99
CA ALA A 304 1.23 -29.38 -38.16
C ALA A 304 -0.27 -29.08 -37.99
N ALA A 305 -0.75 -29.02 -36.72
CA ALA A 305 -2.15 -28.66 -36.43
C ALA A 305 -2.50 -27.20 -36.79
N LEU A 306 -1.52 -26.37 -37.09
CA LEU A 306 -1.75 -25.00 -37.57
C LEU A 306 -2.01 -24.89 -39.08
N GLU A 307 -1.89 -26.00 -39.83
CA GLU A 307 -2.25 -26.00 -41.25
C GLU A 307 -3.76 -25.72 -41.42
N GLY A 308 -4.08 -24.62 -42.05
CA GLY A 308 -5.47 -24.17 -42.22
C GLY A 308 -6.11 -23.54 -40.98
N GLU A 309 -5.35 -23.33 -39.90
CA GLU A 309 -5.87 -22.68 -38.68
C GLU A 309 -6.17 -21.19 -38.94
N THR A 310 -7.35 -20.74 -38.51
CA THR A 310 -7.81 -19.36 -38.68
C THR A 310 -7.90 -18.58 -37.39
N ARG A 311 -7.81 -19.28 -36.25
CA ARG A 311 -7.84 -18.64 -34.92
C ARG A 311 -6.56 -17.85 -34.65
N THR A 312 -6.66 -16.91 -33.77
CA THR A 312 -5.48 -16.22 -33.21
C THR A 312 -4.55 -17.21 -32.51
N ILE A 313 -3.27 -17.13 -32.82
CA ILE A 313 -2.21 -17.92 -32.18
C ILE A 313 -1.56 -17.03 -31.12
N LEU A 314 -1.71 -17.37 -29.85
CA LEU A 314 -0.96 -16.75 -28.75
C LEU A 314 0.36 -17.50 -28.55
N VAL A 315 1.47 -16.82 -28.80
CA VAL A 315 2.80 -17.34 -28.50
C VAL A 315 3.10 -17.15 -27.01
N ASN A 316 3.03 -18.22 -26.25
CA ASN A 316 3.25 -18.26 -24.81
C ASN A 316 4.75 -18.29 -24.47
N SER A 317 5.44 -17.24 -24.83
CA SER A 317 6.87 -17.01 -24.53
C SER A 317 7.14 -15.51 -24.49
N ILE A 318 7.81 -15.07 -23.43
CA ILE A 318 8.21 -13.66 -23.28
C ILE A 318 9.50 -13.41 -24.10
N ASP A 319 10.53 -14.22 -23.88
CA ASP A 319 11.85 -13.99 -24.45
C ASP A 319 11.97 -14.45 -25.91
N TYR A 320 11.30 -15.55 -26.26
CA TYR A 320 11.40 -16.16 -27.59
C TYR A 320 10.20 -15.89 -28.49
N GLY A 321 9.28 -15.01 -28.08
CA GLY A 321 8.09 -14.66 -28.83
C GLY A 321 8.36 -14.31 -30.30
N PRO A 322 9.25 -13.35 -30.62
CA PRO A 322 9.57 -12.95 -31.99
C PRO A 322 10.16 -14.09 -32.81
N VAL A 323 11.01 -14.93 -32.21
CA VAL A 323 11.64 -16.08 -32.95
C VAL A 323 10.57 -17.11 -33.30
N ILE A 324 9.68 -17.43 -32.35
CA ILE A 324 8.59 -18.39 -32.58
C ILE A 324 7.60 -17.85 -33.62
N ALA A 325 7.27 -16.57 -33.60
CA ALA A 325 6.40 -15.95 -34.57
C ALA A 325 7.00 -16.04 -36.02
N ALA A 326 8.30 -15.78 -36.12
CA ALA A 326 9.02 -15.93 -37.41
C ALA A 326 9.04 -17.40 -37.90
N ASP A 327 9.24 -18.35 -36.97
CA ASP A 327 9.20 -19.78 -37.28
C ASP A 327 7.81 -20.24 -37.78
N ILE A 328 6.72 -19.72 -37.17
CA ILE A 328 5.35 -20.00 -37.64
C ILE A 328 5.17 -19.48 -39.06
N ALA A 329 5.59 -18.26 -39.32
CA ALA A 329 5.50 -17.69 -40.69
C ALA A 329 6.32 -18.47 -41.71
N GLN A 330 7.48 -18.98 -41.32
CA GLN A 330 8.32 -19.81 -42.18
C GLN A 330 7.73 -21.19 -42.45
N MET A 331 7.11 -21.82 -41.45
CA MET A 331 6.48 -23.13 -41.63
C MET A 331 5.20 -23.06 -42.48
N PHE A 332 4.51 -21.94 -42.46
CA PHE A 332 3.23 -21.76 -43.16
C PHE A 332 3.23 -20.47 -43.97
N PRO A 333 4.06 -20.40 -45.04
CA PRO A 333 4.29 -19.14 -45.78
C PRO A 333 3.07 -18.64 -46.58
N THR A 334 2.09 -19.49 -46.81
CA THR A 334 0.83 -19.13 -47.47
C THR A 334 -0.33 -18.83 -46.55
N ALA A 335 -0.15 -19.05 -45.22
CA ALA A 335 -1.18 -18.83 -44.23
C ALA A 335 -1.03 -17.44 -43.60
N ALA A 336 -2.12 -16.68 -43.55
CA ALA A 336 -2.17 -15.38 -42.86
C ALA A 336 -2.58 -15.58 -41.41
N HIS A 337 -1.73 -16.28 -40.65
CA HIS A 337 -1.99 -16.44 -39.18
C HIS A 337 -1.93 -15.12 -38.46
N ARG A 338 -2.93 -14.85 -37.61
CA ARG A 338 -2.86 -13.78 -36.64
C ARG A 338 -2.10 -14.26 -35.45
N VAL A 339 -0.90 -13.76 -35.24
CA VAL A 339 -0.01 -14.12 -34.11
C VAL A 339 0.03 -12.97 -33.13
N VAL A 340 -0.22 -13.25 -31.85
CA VAL A 340 -0.09 -12.34 -30.70
C VAL A 340 0.99 -12.92 -29.79
N GLN A 341 1.88 -12.09 -29.30
CA GLN A 341 2.95 -12.53 -28.40
C GLN A 341 2.56 -12.27 -26.95
N MET A 342 3.04 -13.10 -26.03
CA MET A 342 2.81 -12.90 -24.60
C MET A 342 3.36 -11.55 -24.13
N SER A 343 4.50 -11.11 -24.67
CA SER A 343 5.09 -9.79 -24.38
C SER A 343 4.14 -8.62 -24.69
N ASP A 344 3.27 -8.76 -25.70
CA ASP A 344 2.31 -7.72 -26.08
C ASP A 344 1.13 -7.60 -25.08
N LEU A 345 0.92 -8.64 -24.27
CA LEU A 345 -0.17 -8.70 -23.30
C LEU A 345 0.28 -8.29 -21.87
N VAL A 346 1.58 -8.34 -21.58
CA VAL A 346 2.15 -8.07 -20.25
C VAL A 346 2.97 -6.79 -20.18
N SER A 347 3.09 -6.05 -21.30
CA SER A 347 3.83 -4.79 -21.42
C SER A 347 3.08 -3.58 -20.83
#